data_e699ca938473d048ae66dd3375e0c992
#
_entry.id   e699ca938473d048ae66dd3375e0c992
#
_cell.length_a   1.000
_cell.length_b   1.000
_cell.length_c   1.000
_cell.angle_alpha   90.00
_cell.angle_beta   90.00
_cell.angle_gamma   90.00
#
_symmetry.space_group_name_H-M   'P 1'
#
loop_
_entity.id
_entity.type
_entity.pdbx_description
1 polymer ?
#
loop_
_entity_poly.entity_id
_entity_poly.type
_entity_poly.pdbx_seq_one_letter_code
_entity_poly.pdbx_strand_id
1 'polypeptide(L)'
;ADWDAVIRVHLKGHYSTLRPATAYWREQRNPEGNYRIINFTSVSGLHGSPGQPNYAAAKMGIAGLTWSLAQGMARYGVTANAIAPSAATRLTATIPDAKRVGGASEPDAAVDQRMSPDNIAPLAAYLASERSSWLTSRIVSAAGYKVGLYNLPEEIASVQNEQPWGFDDLAAAMEDDFRPLADGLPGSLFSGQLAK
;
A
#
# COMPACT_ATOMS: atom_id res chain seq x y z
N ALA A 1 6.78 18.07 14.49
CA ALA A 1 7.25 18.73 13.26
C ALA A 1 7.15 17.79 12.08
N ASP A 2 7.36 16.52 12.31
CA ASP A 2 7.55 15.59 11.21
C ASP A 2 6.26 14.97 10.67
N TRP A 3 5.18 14.97 11.46
CA TRP A 3 3.89 14.44 11.04
C TRP A 3 3.35 15.16 9.80
N ASP A 4 3.13 16.47 9.90
CA ASP A 4 2.54 17.27 8.83
C ASP A 4 3.44 17.32 7.59
N ALA A 5 4.75 17.36 7.78
CA ALA A 5 5.71 17.33 6.68
C ALA A 5 5.61 16.02 5.89
N VAL A 6 5.53 14.89 6.57
CA VAL A 6 5.40 13.56 5.94
C VAL A 6 4.06 13.41 5.23
N ILE A 7 2.95 13.78 5.87
CA ILE A 7 1.61 13.76 5.24
C ILE A 7 1.57 14.67 4.02
N ARG A 8 2.12 15.87 4.14
CA ARG A 8 2.16 16.85 3.04
C ARG A 8 2.94 16.33 1.84
N VAL A 9 4.14 15.76 2.06
CA VAL A 9 4.98 15.29 0.97
C VAL A 9 4.40 14.01 0.34
N HIS A 10 4.08 13.01 1.16
CA HIS A 10 3.69 11.71 0.64
C HIS A 10 2.22 11.66 0.21
N LEU A 11 1.27 12.01 1.06
CA LEU A 11 -0.15 11.86 0.75
C LEU A 11 -0.68 13.05 -0.07
N LYS A 12 -0.50 14.28 0.42
CA LYS A 12 -0.96 15.47 -0.29
C LYS A 12 -0.23 15.67 -1.62
N GLY A 13 1.05 15.26 -1.70
CA GLY A 13 1.81 15.27 -2.95
C GLY A 13 1.15 14.44 -4.05
N HIS A 14 0.71 13.21 -3.76
CA HIS A 14 -0.06 12.40 -4.70
C HIS A 14 -1.37 13.09 -5.12
N TYR A 15 -2.14 13.56 -4.14
CA TYR A 15 -3.40 14.26 -4.42
C TYR A 15 -3.20 15.49 -5.31
N SER A 16 -2.11 16.25 -5.11
CA SER A 16 -1.85 17.48 -5.86
C SER A 16 -1.65 17.26 -7.36
N THR A 17 -1.11 16.10 -7.75
CA THR A 17 -0.96 15.71 -9.15
C THR A 17 -2.22 15.06 -9.71
N LEU A 18 -2.91 14.28 -8.89
CA LEU A 18 -4.10 13.52 -9.31
C LEU A 18 -5.33 14.41 -9.51
N ARG A 19 -5.49 15.44 -8.69
CA ARG A 19 -6.67 16.32 -8.77
C ARG A 19 -6.85 17.00 -10.14
N PRO A 20 -5.86 17.70 -10.70
CA PRO A 20 -6.00 18.30 -12.02
C PRO A 20 -6.15 17.24 -13.12
N ALA A 21 -5.42 16.13 -13.07
CA ALA A 21 -5.53 15.06 -14.06
C ALA A 21 -6.95 14.45 -14.08
N THR A 22 -7.48 14.12 -12.91
CA THR A 22 -8.84 13.53 -12.82
C THR A 22 -9.93 14.54 -13.20
N ALA A 23 -9.76 15.82 -12.91
CA ALA A 23 -10.67 16.87 -13.38
C ALA A 23 -10.70 16.90 -14.93
N TYR A 24 -9.54 16.95 -15.54
CA TYR A 24 -9.40 16.93 -17.00
C TYR A 24 -10.05 15.70 -17.63
N TRP A 25 -9.75 14.49 -17.14
CA TRP A 25 -10.34 13.25 -17.69
C TRP A 25 -11.86 13.18 -17.54
N ARG A 26 -12.39 13.71 -16.44
CA ARG A 26 -13.85 13.82 -16.24
C ARG A 26 -14.50 14.75 -17.28
N GLU A 27 -13.84 15.85 -17.65
CA GLU A 27 -14.30 16.78 -18.69
C GLU A 27 -14.28 16.12 -20.07
N GLN A 28 -13.27 15.30 -20.36
CA GLN A 28 -13.17 14.58 -21.63
C GLN A 28 -14.29 13.57 -21.84
N ARG A 29 -14.87 13.01 -20.78
CA ARG A 29 -15.93 12.00 -20.80
C ARG A 29 -15.65 10.83 -21.77
N ASN A 30 -14.40 10.42 -21.87
CA ASN A 30 -13.96 9.39 -22.81
C ASN A 30 -13.76 8.05 -22.06
N PRO A 31 -14.70 7.07 -22.18
CA PRO A 31 -14.55 5.76 -21.55
C PRO A 31 -13.41 4.93 -22.15
N GLU A 32 -12.98 5.24 -23.38
CA GLU A 32 -11.88 4.59 -24.09
C GLU A 32 -10.54 5.35 -23.91
N GLY A 33 -10.48 6.25 -22.93
CA GLY A 33 -9.37 7.18 -22.76
C GLY A 33 -8.03 6.54 -22.42
N ASN A 34 -8.02 5.29 -21.98
CA ASN A 34 -6.82 4.52 -21.66
C ASN A 34 -5.85 5.25 -20.72
N TYR A 35 -6.40 5.96 -19.73
CA TYR A 35 -5.65 6.73 -18.75
C TYR A 35 -5.17 5.85 -17.59
N ARG A 36 -4.02 6.18 -17.01
CA ARG A 36 -3.37 5.41 -15.96
C ARG A 36 -3.03 6.27 -14.74
N ILE A 37 -3.44 5.80 -13.57
CA ILE A 37 -2.94 6.29 -12.29
C ILE A 37 -2.06 5.19 -11.70
N ILE A 38 -0.79 5.51 -11.46
CA ILE A 38 0.18 4.61 -10.85
C ILE A 38 0.75 5.32 -9.63
N ASN A 39 0.21 4.99 -8.47
CA ASN A 39 0.64 5.54 -7.19
C ASN A 39 1.76 4.69 -6.58
N PHE A 40 2.51 5.27 -5.64
CA PHE A 40 3.55 4.56 -4.89
C PHE A 40 3.21 4.53 -3.40
N THR A 41 2.72 3.40 -2.93
CA THR A 41 2.50 3.09 -1.51
C THR A 41 3.77 2.50 -0.88
N SER A 42 3.64 1.71 0.17
CA SER A 42 4.74 1.02 0.84
C SER A 42 4.21 -0.18 1.63
N VAL A 43 5.04 -1.20 1.78
CA VAL A 43 4.79 -2.28 2.75
C VAL A 43 4.62 -1.74 4.17
N SER A 44 5.29 -0.64 4.52
CA SER A 44 5.09 0.04 5.80
C SER A 44 3.68 0.58 6.00
N GLY A 45 3.02 1.00 4.92
CA GLY A 45 1.60 1.39 4.97
C GLY A 45 0.67 0.20 5.12
N LEU A 46 0.97 -0.90 4.41
CA LEU A 46 0.10 -2.08 4.36
C LEU A 46 0.17 -2.94 5.62
N HIS A 47 1.34 -3.00 6.26
CA HIS A 47 1.61 -3.85 7.43
C HIS A 47 1.91 -3.08 8.71
N GLY A 48 1.93 -1.77 8.66
CA GLY A 48 2.49 -0.94 9.72
C GLY A 48 4.02 -0.95 9.72
N SER A 49 4.65 0.01 10.40
CA SER A 49 6.10 0.08 10.59
C SER A 49 6.42 0.68 11.94
N PRO A 50 7.06 -0.08 12.84
CA PRO A 50 7.47 0.43 14.16
C PRO A 50 8.30 1.70 14.04
N GLY A 51 7.94 2.74 14.79
CA GLY A 51 8.64 4.02 14.81
C GLY A 51 8.35 4.97 13.64
N GLN A 52 7.45 4.58 12.70
CA GLN A 52 7.09 5.40 11.54
C GLN A 52 5.57 5.54 11.33
N PRO A 53 4.78 5.90 12.38
CA PRO A 53 3.31 5.95 12.25
C PRO A 53 2.84 6.99 11.23
N ASN A 54 3.52 8.13 11.10
CA ASN A 54 3.25 9.17 10.10
C ASN A 54 3.45 8.67 8.66
N TYR A 55 4.54 7.97 8.41
CA TYR A 55 4.83 7.41 7.09
C TYR A 55 3.86 6.26 6.74
N ALA A 56 3.61 5.36 7.69
CA ALA A 56 2.66 4.28 7.51
C ALA A 56 1.25 4.82 7.21
N ALA A 57 0.78 5.83 7.97
CA ALA A 57 -0.50 6.49 7.73
C ALA A 57 -0.56 7.13 6.35
N ALA A 58 0.48 7.88 5.94
CA ALA A 58 0.53 8.50 4.62
C ALA A 58 0.48 7.46 3.49
N LYS A 59 1.25 6.38 3.62
CA LYS A 59 1.32 5.32 2.61
C LYS A 59 0.07 4.46 2.54
N MET A 60 -0.60 4.20 3.67
CA MET A 60 -1.93 3.56 3.66
C MET A 60 -2.99 4.51 3.08
N GLY A 61 -2.89 5.81 3.36
CA GLY A 61 -3.75 6.82 2.75
C GLY A 61 -3.65 6.85 1.21
N ILE A 62 -2.46 6.58 0.65
CA ILE A 62 -2.26 6.44 -0.80
C ILE A 62 -2.98 5.19 -1.34
N ALA A 63 -3.00 4.09 -0.58
CA ALA A 63 -3.77 2.90 -0.96
C ALA A 63 -5.26 3.21 -1.05
N GLY A 64 -5.83 3.83 -0.01
CA GLY A 64 -7.23 4.27 0.01
C GLY A 64 -7.56 5.26 -1.11
N LEU A 65 -6.66 6.23 -1.38
CA LEU A 65 -6.79 7.15 -2.50
C LEU A 65 -6.82 6.40 -3.85
N THR A 66 -5.97 5.40 -4.02
CA THR A 66 -5.93 4.57 -5.23
C THR A 66 -7.23 3.82 -5.45
N TRP A 67 -7.76 3.16 -4.42
CA TRP A 67 -9.02 2.42 -4.50
C TRP A 67 -10.21 3.33 -4.79
N SER A 68 -10.28 4.49 -4.14
CA SER A 68 -11.34 5.48 -4.37
C SER A 68 -11.31 6.01 -5.81
N LEU A 69 -10.11 6.32 -6.33
CA LEU A 69 -9.96 6.80 -7.71
C LEU A 69 -10.23 5.72 -8.73
N ALA A 70 -9.87 4.46 -8.47
CA ALA A 70 -10.19 3.35 -9.36
C ALA A 70 -11.71 3.23 -9.57
N GLN A 71 -12.49 3.30 -8.49
CA GLN A 71 -13.95 3.23 -8.55
C GLN A 71 -14.57 4.48 -9.19
N GLY A 72 -14.14 5.66 -8.75
CA GLY A 72 -14.73 6.93 -9.19
C GLY A 72 -14.40 7.32 -10.62
N MET A 73 -13.29 6.82 -11.16
CA MET A 73 -12.76 7.22 -12.46
C MET A 73 -12.89 6.15 -13.56
N ALA A 74 -13.31 4.92 -13.23
CA ALA A 74 -13.43 3.81 -14.19
C ALA A 74 -14.26 4.18 -15.44
N ARG A 75 -15.40 4.84 -15.24
CA ARG A 75 -16.28 5.28 -16.33
C ARG A 75 -15.68 6.30 -17.29
N TYR A 76 -14.49 6.83 -16.98
CA TYR A 76 -13.75 7.78 -17.81
C TYR A 76 -12.49 7.14 -18.43
N GLY A 77 -12.43 5.83 -18.53
CA GLY A 77 -11.30 5.11 -19.10
C GLY A 77 -10.03 5.14 -18.26
N VAL A 78 -10.15 5.33 -16.95
CA VAL A 78 -9.00 5.40 -16.03
C VAL A 78 -8.87 4.10 -15.25
N THR A 79 -7.70 3.49 -15.27
CA THR A 79 -7.29 2.50 -14.27
C THR A 79 -6.42 3.17 -13.20
N ALA A 80 -6.57 2.74 -11.95
CA ALA A 80 -5.76 3.23 -10.85
C ALA A 80 -5.20 2.07 -10.03
N ASN A 81 -3.88 2.00 -9.93
CA ASN A 81 -3.15 0.98 -9.19
C ASN A 81 -2.04 1.63 -8.35
N ALA A 82 -1.54 0.91 -7.36
CA ALA A 82 -0.39 1.35 -6.58
C ALA A 82 0.71 0.30 -6.57
N ILE A 83 1.95 0.77 -6.60
CA ILE A 83 3.14 -0.06 -6.41
C ILE A 83 3.60 0.06 -4.96
N ALA A 84 3.87 -1.07 -4.31
CA ALA A 84 4.55 -1.14 -3.02
C ALA A 84 5.99 -1.62 -3.26
N PRO A 85 6.94 -0.71 -3.51
CA PRO A 85 8.31 -1.08 -3.88
C PRO A 85 9.15 -1.41 -2.66
N SER A 86 10.14 -2.29 -2.85
CA SER A 86 11.26 -2.49 -1.94
C SER A 86 12.55 -2.58 -2.75
N ALA A 87 13.47 -1.65 -2.50
CA ALA A 87 14.75 -1.57 -3.18
C ALA A 87 15.81 -0.97 -2.26
N ALA A 88 17.07 -1.32 -2.47
CA ALA A 88 18.19 -0.68 -1.80
C ALA A 88 18.44 0.70 -2.42
N THR A 89 18.38 1.73 -1.58
CA THR A 89 18.60 3.11 -1.99
C THR A 89 19.46 3.81 -0.95
N ARG A 90 20.01 4.97 -1.29
CA ARG A 90 20.74 5.81 -0.31
C ARG A 90 19.88 6.12 0.93
N LEU A 91 18.57 6.25 0.77
CA LEU A 91 17.65 6.49 1.88
C LEU A 91 17.53 5.27 2.78
N THR A 92 17.41 4.06 2.20
CA THR A 92 17.34 2.82 2.99
C THR A 92 18.66 2.47 3.66
N ALA A 93 19.80 2.94 3.13
CA ALA A 93 21.11 2.80 3.75
C ALA A 93 21.25 3.56 5.09
N THR A 94 20.41 4.56 5.34
CA THR A 94 20.38 5.28 6.63
C THR A 94 19.62 4.56 7.74
N ILE A 95 18.91 3.46 7.41
CA ILE A 95 18.18 2.66 8.39
C ILE A 95 19.21 1.77 9.13
N PRO A 96 19.26 1.77 10.47
CA PRO A 96 20.13 0.89 11.23
C PRO A 96 19.89 -0.59 10.87
N ASP A 97 20.95 -1.39 10.76
CA ASP A 97 20.90 -2.79 10.32
C ASP A 97 19.89 -3.64 11.10
N ALA A 98 19.79 -3.43 12.41
CA ALA A 98 18.84 -4.10 13.28
C ALA A 98 17.36 -3.80 12.93
N LYS A 99 17.07 -2.79 12.08
CA LYS A 99 15.73 -2.38 11.65
C LYS A 99 15.49 -2.59 10.16
N ARG A 100 16.46 -3.12 9.42
CA ARG A 100 16.30 -3.40 7.99
C ARG A 100 15.52 -4.69 7.78
N VAL A 101 14.47 -4.60 6.99
CA VAL A 101 13.74 -5.77 6.49
C VAL A 101 14.39 -6.23 5.19
N GLY A 102 14.82 -7.48 5.14
CA GLY A 102 15.35 -8.08 3.90
C GLY A 102 16.86 -8.06 3.75
N GLY A 103 17.64 -7.84 4.82
CA GLY A 103 19.09 -8.08 4.83
C GLY A 103 19.84 -7.28 3.76
N ALA A 104 19.72 -5.96 3.75
CA ALA A 104 20.52 -5.13 2.86
C ALA A 104 21.97 -5.10 3.36
N SER A 105 22.85 -5.67 2.58
CA SER A 105 24.30 -5.68 2.73
C SER A 105 24.91 -4.27 2.68
N GLU A 106 26.13 -4.17 3.19
CA GLU A 106 27.03 -3.00 3.25
C GLU A 106 26.99 -2.13 1.99
N PRO A 107 27.19 -0.79 2.11
CA PRO A 107 27.15 0.13 0.97
C PRO A 107 28.23 -0.07 -0.09
N ASP A 108 29.21 -0.93 0.16
CA ASP A 108 30.39 -1.17 -0.69
C ASP A 108 30.46 -2.60 -1.26
N ALA A 109 29.55 -3.49 -0.89
CA ALA A 109 29.40 -4.73 -1.64
C ALA A 109 28.85 -4.37 -3.02
N ALA A 110 29.44 -4.89 -4.08
CA ALA A 110 28.97 -4.79 -5.45
C ALA A 110 27.43 -4.75 -5.45
N VAL A 111 26.86 -3.63 -5.89
CA VAL A 111 25.43 -3.30 -5.77
C VAL A 111 24.64 -4.56 -6.07
N ASP A 112 24.02 -5.15 -5.04
CA ASP A 112 23.25 -6.37 -5.24
C ASP A 112 22.16 -6.03 -6.27
N GLN A 113 22.41 -6.39 -7.52
CA GLN A 113 21.50 -6.13 -8.64
C GLN A 113 20.07 -6.59 -8.33
N ARG A 114 19.98 -7.56 -7.43
CA ARG A 114 18.71 -8.06 -6.93
C ARG A 114 17.87 -7.01 -6.23
N MET A 115 18.51 -6.09 -5.49
CA MET A 115 17.81 -5.00 -4.78
C MET A 115 17.93 -3.66 -5.50
N SER A 116 18.35 -3.65 -6.77
CA SER A 116 18.40 -2.44 -7.58
C SER A 116 17.01 -1.79 -7.70
N PRO A 117 16.90 -0.46 -7.57
CA PRO A 117 15.68 0.29 -7.90
C PRO A 117 15.20 0.05 -9.33
N ASP A 118 16.10 -0.29 -10.26
CA ASP A 118 15.77 -0.56 -11.66
C ASP A 118 14.79 -1.74 -11.82
N ASN A 119 14.77 -2.66 -10.86
CA ASN A 119 13.83 -3.77 -10.86
C ASN A 119 12.36 -3.36 -10.64
N ILE A 120 12.11 -2.11 -10.23
CA ILE A 120 10.75 -1.57 -10.09
C ILE A 120 10.23 -1.02 -11.42
N ALA A 121 11.12 -0.56 -12.30
CA ALA A 121 10.76 0.10 -13.56
C ALA A 121 9.92 -0.78 -14.51
N PRO A 122 10.20 -2.09 -14.70
CA PRO A 122 9.38 -2.93 -15.58
C PRO A 122 7.92 -3.02 -15.14
N LEU A 123 7.65 -3.08 -13.82
CA LEU A 123 6.29 -3.08 -13.31
C LEU A 123 5.59 -1.74 -13.58
N ALA A 124 6.28 -0.63 -13.34
CA ALA A 124 5.73 0.70 -13.62
C ALA A 124 5.41 0.86 -15.12
N ALA A 125 6.32 0.44 -15.99
CA ALA A 125 6.12 0.45 -17.45
C ALA A 125 4.95 -0.46 -17.88
N TYR A 126 4.83 -1.65 -17.28
CA TYR A 126 3.71 -2.54 -17.56
C TYR A 126 2.38 -1.89 -17.15
N LEU A 127 2.29 -1.32 -15.95
CA LEU A 127 1.08 -0.64 -15.48
C LEU A 127 0.73 0.62 -16.31
N ALA A 128 1.71 1.25 -16.92
CA ALA A 128 1.50 2.39 -17.83
C ALA A 128 1.02 1.98 -19.23
N SER A 129 1.22 0.72 -19.60
CA SER A 129 0.89 0.23 -20.93
C SER A 129 -0.60 -0.16 -21.08
N GLU A 130 -1.05 -0.32 -22.31
CA GLU A 130 -2.37 -0.85 -22.63
C GLU A 130 -2.58 -2.31 -22.19
N ARG A 131 -1.48 -3.07 -22.07
CA ARG A 131 -1.51 -4.47 -21.63
C ARG A 131 -2.05 -4.66 -20.22
N SER A 132 -2.05 -3.62 -19.40
CA SER A 132 -2.58 -3.62 -18.03
C SER A 132 -4.02 -3.10 -17.91
N SER A 133 -4.73 -2.88 -19.01
CA SER A 133 -6.10 -2.32 -19.01
C SER A 133 -7.10 -3.11 -18.17
N TRP A 134 -6.86 -4.40 -17.98
CA TRP A 134 -7.66 -5.30 -17.15
C TRP A 134 -7.43 -5.11 -15.64
N LEU A 135 -6.30 -4.48 -15.24
CA LEU A 135 -5.88 -4.36 -13.85
C LEU A 135 -6.21 -2.96 -13.31
N THR A 136 -7.08 -2.91 -12.32
CA THR A 136 -7.42 -1.66 -11.61
C THR A 136 -7.76 -1.95 -10.16
N SER A 137 -7.64 -0.93 -9.31
CA SER A 137 -7.92 -1.03 -7.87
C SER A 137 -7.01 -2.04 -7.15
N ARG A 138 -5.76 -2.18 -7.60
CA ARG A 138 -4.83 -3.17 -7.02
C ARG A 138 -3.56 -2.51 -6.49
N ILE A 139 -2.98 -3.18 -5.50
CA ILE A 139 -1.63 -2.89 -5.00
C ILE A 139 -0.73 -4.04 -5.43
N VAL A 140 0.35 -3.71 -6.12
CA VAL A 140 1.32 -4.68 -6.61
C VAL A 140 2.65 -4.39 -5.94
N SER A 141 3.22 -5.36 -5.25
CA SER A 141 4.57 -5.22 -4.68
C SER A 141 5.63 -5.59 -5.72
N ALA A 142 6.77 -4.93 -5.62
CA ALA A 142 7.96 -5.28 -6.37
C ALA A 142 9.18 -5.21 -5.45
N ALA A 143 9.89 -6.32 -5.31
CA ALA A 143 11.06 -6.45 -4.44
C ALA A 143 12.06 -7.43 -5.07
N GLY A 144 13.23 -6.96 -5.41
CA GLY A 144 14.18 -7.78 -6.13
C GLY A 144 13.59 -8.27 -7.46
N TYR A 145 13.58 -9.59 -7.65
CA TYR A 145 12.99 -10.23 -8.83
C TYR A 145 11.57 -10.77 -8.59
N LYS A 146 10.95 -10.41 -7.47
CA LYS A 146 9.60 -10.84 -7.10
C LYS A 146 8.59 -9.72 -7.31
N VAL A 147 7.49 -10.06 -7.97
CA VAL A 147 6.29 -9.23 -8.07
C VAL A 147 5.16 -9.98 -7.35
N GLY A 148 4.41 -9.28 -6.50
CA GLY A 148 3.31 -9.86 -5.73
C GLY A 148 2.06 -9.01 -5.85
N LEU A 149 0.89 -9.63 -5.84
CA LEU A 149 -0.40 -8.97 -5.84
C LEU A 149 -0.97 -9.02 -4.42
N TYR A 150 -1.36 -7.85 -3.88
CA TYR A 150 -2.07 -7.75 -2.61
C TYR A 150 -3.58 -7.90 -2.81
N ASN A 151 -4.21 -8.57 -1.86
CA ASN A 151 -5.66 -8.57 -1.78
C ASN A 151 -6.18 -7.21 -1.27
N LEU A 152 -7.45 -6.92 -1.52
CA LEU A 152 -8.14 -5.81 -0.88
C LEU A 152 -8.40 -6.16 0.59
N PRO A 153 -8.57 -5.16 1.49
CA PRO A 153 -9.10 -5.43 2.81
C PRO A 153 -10.40 -6.23 2.70
N GLU A 154 -10.52 -7.27 3.51
CA GLU A 154 -11.61 -8.22 3.49
C GLU A 154 -12.12 -8.39 4.93
N GLU A 155 -13.44 -8.41 5.11
CA GLU A 155 -14.05 -8.82 6.37
C GLU A 155 -13.99 -10.34 6.44
N ILE A 156 -13.20 -10.87 7.39
CA ILE A 156 -12.95 -12.31 7.49
C ILE A 156 -13.90 -13.02 8.46
N ALA A 157 -14.60 -12.26 9.30
CA ALA A 157 -15.61 -12.76 10.21
C ALA A 157 -16.59 -11.64 10.59
N SER A 158 -17.82 -12.00 10.90
CA SER A 158 -18.83 -11.09 11.42
C SER A 158 -19.75 -11.80 12.39
N VAL A 159 -20.26 -11.09 13.37
CA VAL A 159 -21.30 -11.55 14.30
C VAL A 159 -22.51 -10.63 14.18
N GLN A 160 -23.71 -11.21 14.27
CA GLN A 160 -24.95 -10.45 14.15
C GLN A 160 -25.91 -10.85 15.29
N ASN A 161 -26.64 -9.86 15.82
CA ASN A 161 -27.70 -10.05 16.78
C ASN A 161 -29.04 -9.54 16.19
N GLU A 162 -30.14 -10.06 16.69
CA GLU A 162 -31.49 -9.60 16.31
C GLU A 162 -31.91 -8.31 17.00
N GLN A 163 -31.27 -7.98 18.12
CA GLN A 163 -31.49 -6.78 18.93
C GLN A 163 -30.20 -5.98 19.08
N PRO A 164 -30.27 -4.72 19.53
CA PRO A 164 -29.08 -3.98 19.87
C PRO A 164 -28.20 -4.77 20.86
N TRP A 165 -26.90 -4.79 20.61
CA TRP A 165 -25.94 -5.51 21.45
C TRP A 165 -25.93 -4.96 22.89
N GLY A 166 -26.07 -5.84 23.88
CA GLY A 166 -25.59 -5.60 25.22
C GLY A 166 -24.06 -5.78 25.30
N PHE A 167 -23.44 -5.17 26.29
CA PHE A 167 -21.97 -5.31 26.43
C PHE A 167 -21.54 -6.76 26.63
N ASP A 168 -22.19 -7.48 27.53
CA ASP A 168 -21.82 -8.86 27.86
C ASP A 168 -22.08 -9.83 26.72
N ASP A 169 -23.19 -9.65 25.98
CA ASP A 169 -23.51 -10.47 24.81
C ASP A 169 -22.49 -10.24 23.68
N LEU A 170 -22.11 -8.95 23.45
CA LEU A 170 -21.09 -8.63 22.46
C LEU A 170 -19.72 -9.16 22.87
N ALA A 171 -19.36 -9.04 24.15
CA ALA A 171 -18.08 -9.54 24.66
C ALA A 171 -17.97 -11.07 24.46
N ALA A 172 -19.00 -11.82 24.78
CA ALA A 172 -19.03 -13.27 24.54
C ALA A 172 -18.86 -13.60 23.06
N ALA A 173 -19.63 -12.96 22.18
CA ALA A 173 -19.51 -13.17 20.73
C ALA A 173 -18.11 -12.83 20.18
N MET A 174 -17.49 -11.72 20.64
CA MET A 174 -16.14 -11.34 20.24
C MET A 174 -15.08 -12.34 20.71
N GLU A 175 -15.22 -12.87 21.92
CA GLU A 175 -14.28 -13.85 22.48
C GLU A 175 -14.42 -15.21 21.79
N ASP A 176 -15.65 -15.65 21.49
CA ASP A 176 -15.91 -16.93 20.87
C ASP A 176 -15.55 -16.95 19.37
N ASP A 177 -15.93 -15.91 18.62
CA ASP A 177 -15.82 -15.91 17.15
C ASP A 177 -14.57 -15.18 16.63
N PHE A 178 -14.17 -14.07 17.24
CA PHE A 178 -13.06 -13.26 16.71
C PHE A 178 -11.71 -13.56 17.34
N ARG A 179 -11.69 -13.86 18.64
CA ARG A 179 -10.43 -14.14 19.32
C ARG A 179 -9.64 -15.30 18.70
N PRO A 180 -10.24 -16.43 18.27
CA PRO A 180 -9.50 -17.50 17.59
C PRO A 180 -8.81 -17.06 16.28
N LEU A 181 -9.32 -15.99 15.65
CA LEU A 181 -8.82 -15.47 14.38
C LEU A 181 -7.84 -14.30 14.54
N ALA A 182 -7.93 -13.57 15.64
CA ALA A 182 -7.30 -12.25 15.77
C ALA A 182 -6.52 -12.05 17.08
N ASP A 183 -6.24 -13.12 17.85
CA ASP A 183 -5.48 -13.00 19.09
C ASP A 183 -4.03 -12.57 18.83
N GLY A 184 -3.58 -11.53 19.51
CA GLY A 184 -2.24 -11.00 19.42
C GLY A 184 -1.96 -10.14 18.17
N LEU A 185 -0.68 -9.98 17.84
CA LEU A 185 -0.26 -9.22 16.67
C LEU A 185 -0.36 -10.05 15.40
N PRO A 186 -0.97 -9.52 14.33
CA PRO A 186 -1.01 -10.23 13.06
C PRO A 186 0.40 -10.47 12.53
N GLY A 187 0.60 -11.60 11.85
CA GLY A 187 1.84 -11.89 11.15
C GLY A 187 2.12 -10.80 10.11
N SER A 188 3.16 -10.01 10.34
CA SER A 188 3.59 -8.96 9.41
C SER A 188 5.07 -9.10 9.09
N LEU A 189 5.53 -8.39 8.05
CA LEU A 189 6.95 -8.33 7.70
C LEU A 189 7.83 -7.79 8.84
N PHE A 190 7.23 -7.10 9.82
CA PHE A 190 7.91 -6.45 10.93
C PHE A 190 7.67 -7.14 12.28
N SER A 191 6.84 -8.20 12.35
CA SER A 191 6.47 -8.87 13.61
C SER A 191 7.66 -9.54 14.29
N GLY A 192 8.66 -10.01 13.56
CA GLY A 192 9.89 -10.56 14.12
C GLY A 192 10.80 -9.56 14.83
N GLN A 193 10.55 -8.26 14.71
CA GLN A 193 11.34 -7.20 15.34
C GLN A 193 10.83 -6.80 16.73
N LEU A 194 9.62 -7.23 17.09
CA LEU A 194 8.95 -6.87 18.37
C LEU A 194 9.07 -7.95 19.45
N ALA A 195 9.63 -9.11 19.12
CA ALA A 195 9.76 -10.26 20.02
C ALA A 195 11.04 -10.23 20.89
N LYS A 196 11.51 -9.03 21.30
CA LYS A 196 12.58 -8.90 22.31
C LYS A 196 12.20 -7.87 23.35
#